data_aed6852e1f77ba52ad6c166563a084ac
#
_entry.id   aed6852e1f77ba52ad6c166563a084ac
#
_cell.length_a   1.000
_cell.length_b   1.000
_cell.length_c   1.000
_cell.angle_alpha   90.00
_cell.angle_beta   90.00
_cell.angle_gamma   90.00
#
_symmetry.space_group_name_H-M   'P 1'
#
loop_
_entity.id
_entity.type
_entity.pdbx_description
1 polymer ?
#
loop_
_entity_poly.entity_id
_entity_poly.type
_entity_poly.pdbx_seq_one_letter_code
_entity_poly.pdbx_strand_id
1 'polypeptide(L)'
;MRILAFICLLILSGLTGLYSQDTGDVQVKSGYMKVPEGSLYYEEAGTGEPLIFIHGHSLDRRMWNEQFFKFAKHYRAIRYDLRGYGISSKQTEDFQFTHAEDLVALMDALHIRKAHIVGLSLGGFVGADMLGCFPDRMLSAFLASGNIRKSKGPSAPMTKEEAAKRDEEIAALEKKGVDVMKKEWFEGLMQSGGTRKERMRVPLWEMIDDWDAWQPLHKEVRVIIGLDAYAKLKENHPQVPTLIVEGRSPGNRYSDHPEILDYLPNGKLKVLDDCGHMMNMEQPEAFNEALEEFLNDLE
;
A
#
# COMPACT_ATOMS: atom_id res chain seq x y z
N MET A 1 -26.68 -5.83 -64.82
CA MET A 1 -25.63 -4.93 -64.31
C MET A 1 -25.69 -4.96 -62.80
N ARG A 2 -24.72 -5.63 -62.17
CA ARG A 2 -24.62 -5.74 -60.71
C ARG A 2 -23.54 -4.73 -60.27
N ILE A 3 -23.94 -3.78 -59.41
CA ILE A 3 -23.03 -2.80 -58.81
C ILE A 3 -22.53 -3.42 -57.53
N LEU A 4 -21.22 -3.72 -57.49
CA LEU A 4 -20.50 -4.09 -56.27
C LEU A 4 -20.18 -2.80 -55.48
N ALA A 5 -20.73 -2.70 -54.26
CA ALA A 5 -20.31 -1.67 -53.32
C ALA A 5 -19.09 -2.20 -52.55
N PHE A 6 -17.95 -1.53 -52.68
CA PHE A 6 -16.76 -1.75 -51.85
C PHE A 6 -16.95 -1.01 -50.52
N ILE A 7 -17.03 -1.79 -49.43
CA ILE A 7 -16.96 -1.23 -48.08
C ILE A 7 -15.49 -1.18 -47.70
N CYS A 8 -14.92 0.03 -47.62
CA CYS A 8 -13.63 0.27 -46.99
C CYS A 8 -13.75 0.14 -45.49
N LEU A 9 -13.21 -0.93 -44.94
CA LEU A 9 -13.05 -1.10 -43.48
C LEU A 9 -11.76 -0.36 -43.09
N LEU A 10 -11.92 0.83 -42.50
CA LEU A 10 -10.83 1.53 -41.81
C LEU A 10 -10.52 0.82 -40.49
N ILE A 11 -9.44 0.05 -40.49
CA ILE A 11 -8.86 -0.50 -39.26
C ILE A 11 -8.12 0.63 -38.57
N LEU A 12 -8.69 1.27 -37.58
CA LEU A 12 -7.97 2.07 -36.60
C LEU A 12 -7.11 1.13 -35.75
N SER A 13 -5.84 1.00 -36.07
CA SER A 13 -4.85 0.41 -35.18
C SER A 13 -4.54 1.40 -34.06
N GLY A 14 -5.32 1.30 -32.98
CA GLY A 14 -4.95 1.92 -31.71
C GLY A 14 -3.66 1.27 -31.21
N LEU A 15 -2.60 2.05 -31.14
CA LEU A 15 -1.39 1.70 -30.39
C LEU A 15 -1.74 1.68 -28.90
N THR A 16 -2.26 0.55 -28.42
CA THR A 16 -2.17 0.20 -27.01
C THR A 16 -0.73 -0.20 -26.78
N GLY A 17 0.02 0.64 -26.08
CA GLY A 17 1.32 0.28 -25.55
C GLY A 17 1.14 -0.86 -24.54
N LEU A 18 1.21 -2.09 -25.04
CA LEU A 18 1.34 -3.27 -24.22
C LEU A 18 2.71 -3.20 -23.53
N TYR A 19 2.74 -2.76 -22.28
CA TYR A 19 3.81 -3.13 -21.38
C TYR A 19 3.70 -4.66 -21.21
N SER A 20 4.42 -5.40 -22.03
CA SER A 20 4.64 -6.83 -21.84
C SER A 20 5.56 -6.98 -20.64
N GLN A 21 4.98 -7.10 -19.43
CA GLN A 21 5.70 -7.71 -18.34
C GLN A 21 5.92 -9.18 -18.74
N ASP A 22 7.16 -9.63 -18.65
CA ASP A 22 7.50 -11.06 -18.73
C ASP A 22 6.93 -11.73 -17.47
N THR A 23 5.62 -12.01 -17.50
CA THR A 23 4.90 -12.60 -16.37
C THR A 23 5.29 -14.06 -16.17
N GLY A 24 6.11 -14.65 -17.07
CA GLY A 24 6.38 -16.08 -17.06
C GLY A 24 5.10 -16.86 -16.68
N ASP A 25 4.96 -18.12 -16.84
CA ASP A 25 3.73 -18.90 -16.54
C ASP A 25 3.27 -18.85 -15.05
N VAL A 26 3.29 -17.67 -14.40
CA VAL A 26 2.84 -17.48 -13.02
C VAL A 26 1.32 -17.44 -12.99
N GLN A 27 0.71 -18.52 -12.54
CA GLN A 27 -0.73 -18.60 -12.39
C GLN A 27 -1.19 -17.76 -11.18
N VAL A 28 -2.01 -16.74 -11.44
CA VAL A 28 -2.60 -15.91 -10.39
C VAL A 28 -3.97 -16.44 -10.00
N LYS A 29 -4.17 -16.67 -8.72
CA LYS A 29 -5.48 -16.90 -8.12
C LYS A 29 -5.97 -15.60 -7.52
N SER A 30 -7.26 -15.33 -7.61
CA SER A 30 -7.85 -14.12 -7.03
C SER A 30 -9.23 -14.41 -6.45
N GLY A 31 -9.68 -13.56 -5.56
CA GLY A 31 -11.00 -13.70 -4.96
C GLY A 31 -11.30 -12.62 -3.93
N TYR A 32 -12.48 -12.75 -3.34
CA TYR A 32 -12.91 -11.91 -2.23
C TYR A 32 -12.89 -12.71 -0.94
N MET A 33 -12.21 -12.18 0.06
CA MET A 33 -12.19 -12.76 1.40
C MET A 33 -13.08 -11.96 2.33
N LYS A 34 -13.98 -12.63 3.05
CA LYS A 34 -14.87 -11.98 4.02
C LYS A 34 -14.08 -11.53 5.25
N VAL A 35 -14.30 -10.30 5.64
CA VAL A 35 -13.88 -9.70 6.90
C VAL A 35 -15.14 -9.16 7.62
N PRO A 36 -15.10 -8.81 8.91
CA PRO A 36 -16.25 -8.22 9.57
C PRO A 36 -16.79 -7.01 8.77
N GLU A 37 -18.10 -7.01 8.51
CA GLU A 37 -18.83 -5.97 7.74
C GLU A 37 -18.22 -5.65 6.35
N GLY A 38 -17.62 -6.66 5.67
CA GLY A 38 -17.09 -6.42 4.33
C GLY A 38 -16.36 -7.58 3.70
N SER A 39 -15.61 -7.26 2.65
CA SER A 39 -14.73 -8.20 1.95
C SER A 39 -13.50 -7.48 1.41
N LEU A 40 -12.38 -8.18 1.39
CA LEU A 40 -11.14 -7.73 0.78
C LEU A 40 -10.89 -8.50 -0.51
N TYR A 41 -10.57 -7.79 -1.57
CA TYR A 41 -10.11 -8.43 -2.80
C TYR A 41 -8.61 -8.71 -2.70
N TYR A 42 -8.21 -9.92 -3.05
CA TYR A 42 -6.82 -10.34 -3.03
C TYR A 42 -6.43 -11.08 -4.31
N GLU A 43 -5.14 -11.10 -4.55
CA GLU A 43 -4.48 -11.91 -5.56
C GLU A 43 -3.33 -12.69 -4.91
N GLU A 44 -3.17 -13.94 -5.31
CA GLU A 44 -2.16 -14.87 -4.82
C GLU A 44 -1.47 -15.55 -5.99
N ALA A 45 -0.16 -15.68 -5.93
CA ALA A 45 0.65 -16.37 -6.93
C ALA A 45 1.88 -17.02 -6.31
N GLY A 46 2.39 -18.08 -6.93
CA GLY A 46 3.55 -18.81 -6.46
C GLY A 46 3.28 -19.74 -5.27
N THR A 47 4.35 -20.26 -4.71
CA THR A 47 4.34 -21.22 -3.58
C THR A 47 5.54 -20.93 -2.68
N GLY A 48 5.53 -21.44 -1.44
CA GLY A 48 6.60 -21.21 -0.47
C GLY A 48 6.12 -20.42 0.75
N GLU A 49 7.03 -19.69 1.40
CA GLU A 49 6.67 -18.84 2.53
C GLU A 49 5.77 -17.68 2.09
N PRO A 50 4.76 -17.32 2.90
CA PRO A 50 3.86 -16.22 2.57
C PRO A 50 4.57 -14.87 2.61
N LEU A 51 4.44 -14.09 1.54
CA LEU A 51 4.95 -12.72 1.39
C LEU A 51 3.77 -11.82 1.01
N ILE A 52 3.35 -10.94 1.91
CA ILE A 52 2.15 -10.11 1.76
C ILE A 52 2.53 -8.66 1.50
N PHE A 53 1.99 -8.09 0.42
CA PHE A 53 2.21 -6.71 -0.02
C PHE A 53 1.01 -5.83 0.33
N ILE A 54 1.26 -4.71 1.04
CA ILE A 54 0.25 -3.77 1.52
C ILE A 54 0.49 -2.40 0.88
N HIS A 55 -0.48 -1.92 0.11
CA HIS A 55 -0.37 -0.68 -0.68
C HIS A 55 -0.49 0.61 0.15
N GLY A 56 -0.13 1.73 -0.48
CA GLY A 56 -0.23 3.08 0.08
C GLY A 56 -1.63 3.70 -0.04
N HIS A 57 -1.81 4.86 0.64
CA HIS A 57 -3.05 5.66 0.54
C HIS A 57 -3.32 6.08 -0.91
N SER A 58 -4.59 6.16 -1.29
CA SER A 58 -5.07 6.50 -2.64
C SER A 58 -4.70 5.55 -3.78
N LEU A 59 -4.09 4.43 -3.44
CA LEU A 59 -3.62 3.42 -4.39
C LEU A 59 -4.35 2.10 -4.15
N ASP A 60 -3.95 1.07 -4.89
CA ASP A 60 -4.44 -0.28 -4.75
C ASP A 60 -3.31 -1.31 -4.99
N ARG A 61 -3.65 -2.61 -4.98
CA ARG A 61 -2.70 -3.71 -5.16
C ARG A 61 -1.82 -3.60 -6.41
N ARG A 62 -2.28 -2.86 -7.46
CA ARG A 62 -1.55 -2.70 -8.74
C ARG A 62 -0.20 -2.02 -8.57
N MET A 63 -0.01 -1.20 -7.52
CA MET A 63 1.28 -0.60 -7.24
C MET A 63 2.40 -1.63 -7.04
N TRP A 64 2.05 -2.87 -6.71
CA TRP A 64 2.97 -3.97 -6.45
C TRP A 64 3.22 -4.90 -7.66
N ASN A 65 2.80 -4.51 -8.87
CA ASN A 65 2.93 -5.38 -10.05
C ASN A 65 4.35 -5.92 -10.23
N GLU A 66 5.36 -5.05 -10.17
CA GLU A 66 6.77 -5.44 -10.36
C GLU A 66 7.25 -6.42 -9.27
N GLN A 67 6.87 -6.17 -8.02
CA GLN A 67 7.24 -7.00 -6.87
C GLN A 67 6.50 -8.32 -6.87
N PHE A 68 5.19 -8.28 -7.06
CA PHE A 68 4.32 -9.44 -6.99
C PHE A 68 4.76 -10.56 -7.93
N PHE A 69 4.93 -10.27 -9.21
CA PHE A 69 5.33 -11.28 -10.21
C PHE A 69 6.79 -11.74 -10.04
N LYS A 70 7.67 -10.86 -9.60
CA LYS A 70 9.07 -11.23 -9.32
C LYS A 70 9.13 -12.22 -8.15
N PHE A 71 8.54 -11.88 -7.02
CA PHE A 71 8.63 -12.68 -5.81
C PHE A 71 7.75 -13.93 -5.82
N ALA A 72 6.70 -13.98 -6.64
CA ALA A 72 5.91 -15.20 -6.87
C ALA A 72 6.70 -16.38 -7.43
N LYS A 73 7.92 -16.16 -7.93
CA LYS A 73 8.83 -17.22 -8.39
C LYS A 73 9.39 -18.07 -7.24
N HIS A 74 9.45 -17.51 -6.02
CA HIS A 74 10.10 -18.15 -4.86
C HIS A 74 9.23 -18.14 -3.59
N TYR A 75 8.22 -17.28 -3.52
CA TYR A 75 7.32 -17.10 -2.38
C TYR A 75 5.87 -17.34 -2.78
N ARG A 76 5.03 -17.63 -1.79
CA ARG A 76 3.59 -17.48 -1.90
C ARG A 76 3.29 -15.98 -1.78
N ALA A 77 3.38 -15.26 -2.89
CA ALA A 77 3.15 -13.82 -2.95
C ALA A 77 1.65 -13.53 -2.89
N ILE A 78 1.25 -12.63 -1.99
CA ILE A 78 -0.12 -12.16 -1.83
C ILE A 78 -0.12 -10.64 -1.88
N ARG A 79 -1.09 -10.06 -2.60
CA ARG A 79 -1.40 -8.64 -2.57
C ARG A 79 -2.90 -8.45 -2.50
N TYR A 80 -3.35 -7.40 -1.86
CA TYR A 80 -4.77 -7.17 -1.68
C TYR A 80 -5.10 -5.68 -1.66
N ASP A 81 -6.35 -5.34 -1.92
CA ASP A 81 -6.83 -3.99 -1.76
C ASP A 81 -7.30 -3.80 -0.31
N LEU A 82 -6.76 -2.80 0.38
CA LEU A 82 -7.20 -2.41 1.71
C LEU A 82 -8.70 -2.04 1.67
N ARG A 83 -9.42 -2.21 2.77
CA ARG A 83 -10.80 -1.75 2.90
C ARG A 83 -10.90 -0.27 2.57
N GLY A 84 -11.85 0.11 1.71
CA GLY A 84 -12.03 1.46 1.22
C GLY A 84 -11.14 1.83 0.03
N TYR A 85 -10.42 0.87 -0.55
CA TYR A 85 -9.55 1.08 -1.71
C TYR A 85 -9.79 0.02 -2.78
N GLY A 86 -9.39 0.34 -4.01
CA GLY A 86 -9.49 -0.56 -5.16
C GLY A 86 -10.90 -1.14 -5.32
N ILE A 87 -10.99 -2.47 -5.35
CA ILE A 87 -12.26 -3.19 -5.47
C ILE A 87 -12.67 -3.95 -4.20
N SER A 88 -11.99 -3.69 -3.07
CA SER A 88 -12.45 -4.12 -1.75
C SER A 88 -13.70 -3.37 -1.30
N SER A 89 -14.39 -3.88 -0.27
CA SER A 89 -15.56 -3.21 0.31
C SER A 89 -15.24 -1.80 0.72
N LYS A 90 -16.19 -0.90 0.46
CA LYS A 90 -16.09 0.50 0.91
C LYS A 90 -16.18 0.61 2.42
N GLN A 91 -15.59 1.66 2.95
CA GLN A 91 -15.79 2.06 4.34
C GLN A 91 -17.21 2.59 4.53
N THR A 92 -17.67 2.52 5.78
CA THR A 92 -18.89 3.20 6.24
C THR A 92 -18.55 3.97 7.51
N GLU A 93 -19.25 5.05 7.81
CA GLU A 93 -19.04 5.84 9.04
C GLU A 93 -19.49 5.08 10.30
N ASP A 94 -20.39 4.10 10.14
CA ASP A 94 -21.00 3.38 11.26
C ASP A 94 -20.17 2.21 11.78
N PHE A 95 -19.17 1.77 11.00
CA PHE A 95 -18.34 0.61 11.35
C PHE A 95 -16.89 0.97 11.57
N GLN A 96 -16.41 0.70 12.77
CA GLN A 96 -14.99 0.86 13.11
C GLN A 96 -14.21 -0.41 12.81
N PHE A 97 -13.05 -0.25 12.20
CA PHE A 97 -12.12 -1.34 11.88
C PHE A 97 -10.68 -0.83 11.93
N THR A 98 -9.74 -1.76 11.90
CA THR A 98 -8.34 -1.44 11.65
C THR A 98 -7.82 -2.27 10.48
N HIS A 99 -6.95 -1.71 9.68
CA HIS A 99 -6.34 -2.45 8.56
C HIS A 99 -5.49 -3.63 9.04
N ALA A 100 -4.88 -3.54 10.23
CA ALA A 100 -4.12 -4.64 10.79
C ALA A 100 -5.01 -5.83 11.20
N GLU A 101 -6.20 -5.58 11.79
CA GLU A 101 -7.19 -6.63 12.08
C GLU A 101 -7.77 -7.24 10.79
N ASP A 102 -8.03 -6.42 9.77
CA ASP A 102 -8.44 -6.90 8.45
C ASP A 102 -7.35 -7.79 7.82
N LEU A 103 -6.06 -7.43 7.96
CA LEU A 103 -4.95 -8.27 7.51
C LEU A 103 -4.88 -9.59 8.27
N VAL A 104 -5.06 -9.58 9.58
CA VAL A 104 -5.11 -10.82 10.39
C VAL A 104 -6.26 -11.71 9.91
N ALA A 105 -7.45 -11.14 9.68
CA ALA A 105 -8.59 -11.89 9.15
C ALA A 105 -8.32 -12.47 7.75
N LEU A 106 -7.67 -11.72 6.87
CA LEU A 106 -7.23 -12.21 5.55
C LEU A 106 -6.25 -13.37 5.71
N MET A 107 -5.25 -13.26 6.58
CA MET A 107 -4.28 -14.32 6.86
C MET A 107 -4.97 -15.59 7.38
N ASP A 108 -5.92 -15.46 8.32
CA ASP A 108 -6.65 -16.59 8.88
C ASP A 108 -7.46 -17.33 7.81
N ALA A 109 -8.14 -16.58 6.97
CA ALA A 109 -8.95 -17.12 5.90
C ALA A 109 -8.12 -17.81 4.79
N LEU A 110 -6.88 -17.36 4.57
CA LEU A 110 -5.91 -17.97 3.67
C LEU A 110 -5.06 -19.08 4.32
N HIS A 111 -5.36 -19.42 5.60
CA HIS A 111 -4.62 -20.39 6.41
C HIS A 111 -3.14 -20.05 6.58
N ILE A 112 -2.83 -18.75 6.72
CA ILE A 112 -1.48 -18.22 6.93
C ILE A 112 -1.27 -17.94 8.41
N ARG A 113 -0.42 -18.71 9.07
CA ARG A 113 -0.10 -18.49 10.47
C ARG A 113 0.84 -17.31 10.67
N LYS A 114 1.90 -17.22 9.86
CA LYS A 114 2.88 -16.12 9.84
C LYS A 114 3.21 -15.77 8.39
N ALA A 115 3.58 -14.51 8.15
CA ALA A 115 4.01 -14.03 6.84
C ALA A 115 5.14 -13.00 6.96
N HIS A 116 5.90 -12.83 5.88
CA HIS A 116 6.70 -11.64 5.64
C HIS A 116 5.75 -10.52 5.21
N ILE A 117 5.85 -9.35 5.82
CA ILE A 117 4.98 -8.21 5.54
C ILE A 117 5.79 -7.12 4.84
N VAL A 118 5.35 -6.74 3.65
CA VAL A 118 5.93 -5.64 2.85
C VAL A 118 4.89 -4.55 2.72
N GLY A 119 5.17 -3.37 3.24
CA GLY A 119 4.23 -2.24 3.20
C GLY A 119 4.89 -0.95 2.78
N LEU A 120 4.16 -0.10 2.06
CA LEU A 120 4.62 1.23 1.69
C LEU A 120 3.63 2.30 2.17
N SER A 121 4.13 3.38 2.79
CA SER A 121 3.32 4.50 3.26
C SER A 121 2.21 4.04 4.21
N LEU A 122 0.92 4.11 3.84
CA LEU A 122 -0.18 3.54 4.63
C LEU A 122 0.08 2.06 4.95
N GLY A 123 0.52 1.27 3.96
CA GLY A 123 0.90 -0.13 4.19
C GLY A 123 2.07 -0.29 5.17
N GLY A 124 3.01 0.65 5.18
CA GLY A 124 4.08 0.71 6.18
C GLY A 124 3.55 0.97 7.60
N PHE A 125 2.56 1.86 7.75
CA PHE A 125 1.89 2.07 9.04
C PHE A 125 1.10 0.83 9.49
N VAL A 126 0.41 0.14 8.57
CA VAL A 126 -0.26 -1.14 8.87
C VAL A 126 0.76 -2.18 9.34
N GLY A 127 1.93 -2.25 8.69
CA GLY A 127 3.02 -3.12 9.14
C GLY A 127 3.55 -2.77 10.53
N ALA A 128 3.63 -1.48 10.88
CA ALA A 128 3.98 -1.03 12.23
C ALA A 128 2.91 -1.41 13.27
N ASP A 129 1.62 -1.32 12.91
CA ASP A 129 0.52 -1.81 13.74
C ASP A 129 0.61 -3.33 13.96
N MET A 130 0.97 -4.08 12.92
CA MET A 130 1.23 -5.52 13.03
C MET A 130 2.39 -5.83 13.97
N LEU A 131 3.50 -5.10 13.89
CA LEU A 131 4.66 -5.25 14.79
C LEU A 131 4.28 -5.00 16.25
N GLY A 132 3.47 -3.98 16.53
CA GLY A 132 3.05 -3.66 17.89
C GLY A 132 2.01 -4.61 18.45
N CYS A 133 1.03 -5.01 17.66
CA CYS A 133 -0.18 -5.69 18.11
C CYS A 133 -0.23 -7.19 17.80
N PHE A 134 0.43 -7.61 16.71
CA PHE A 134 0.38 -8.99 16.21
C PHE A 134 1.76 -9.54 15.82
N PRO A 135 2.85 -9.32 16.61
CA PRO A 135 4.20 -9.75 16.23
C PRO A 135 4.30 -11.26 15.98
N ASP A 136 3.49 -12.05 16.67
CA ASP A 136 3.44 -13.51 16.50
C ASP A 136 2.87 -13.98 15.14
N ARG A 137 2.29 -13.05 14.37
CA ARG A 137 1.78 -13.30 13.02
C ARG A 137 2.80 -12.94 11.93
N MET A 138 4.00 -12.49 12.30
CA MET A 138 5.02 -12.02 11.38
C MET A 138 6.24 -12.95 11.37
N LEU A 139 6.79 -13.17 10.18
CA LEU A 139 8.13 -13.72 9.96
C LEU A 139 9.15 -12.58 9.93
N SER A 140 8.84 -11.52 9.19
CA SER A 140 9.62 -10.28 9.12
C SER A 140 8.76 -9.11 8.65
N ALA A 141 9.30 -7.89 8.70
CA ALA A 141 8.69 -6.68 8.18
C ALA A 141 9.67 -5.89 7.30
N PHE A 142 9.22 -5.50 6.11
CA PHE A 142 9.90 -4.58 5.21
C PHE A 142 8.99 -3.37 4.99
N LEU A 143 9.30 -2.26 5.66
CA LEU A 143 8.40 -1.11 5.74
C LEU A 143 9.03 0.11 5.04
N ALA A 144 8.46 0.47 3.90
CA ALA A 144 8.95 1.57 3.05
C ALA A 144 8.13 2.84 3.27
N SER A 145 8.79 3.98 3.45
CA SER A 145 8.15 5.30 3.65
C SER A 145 7.03 5.28 4.70
N GLY A 146 7.08 4.34 5.64
CA GLY A 146 6.11 4.16 6.71
C GLY A 146 6.80 4.14 8.05
N ASN A 147 6.23 4.85 9.01
CA ASN A 147 6.75 4.95 10.36
C ASN A 147 5.63 4.76 11.37
N ILE A 148 5.97 4.74 12.65
CA ILE A 148 4.98 4.65 13.72
C ILE A 148 4.15 5.93 13.81
N ARG A 149 2.84 5.77 14.05
CA ARG A 149 1.95 6.88 14.39
C ARG A 149 1.55 6.84 15.85
N LYS A 150 1.66 7.99 16.51
CA LYS A 150 1.11 8.22 17.84
C LYS A 150 -0.39 8.50 17.69
N SER A 151 -1.20 7.44 17.58
CA SER A 151 -2.65 7.56 17.51
C SER A 151 -3.29 7.33 18.90
N LYS A 152 -4.50 7.88 19.08
CA LYS A 152 -5.27 7.64 20.32
C LYS A 152 -5.98 6.27 20.31
N GLY A 153 -5.73 5.43 19.32
CA GLY A 153 -6.45 4.19 19.07
C GLY A 153 -7.82 4.40 18.39
N PRO A 154 -8.43 3.32 17.86
CA PRO A 154 -9.68 3.41 17.08
C PRO A 154 -10.89 3.84 17.90
N SER A 155 -10.90 3.56 19.20
CA SER A 155 -12.06 3.79 20.07
C SER A 155 -12.15 5.19 20.66
N ALA A 156 -11.19 6.08 20.40
CA ALA A 156 -11.21 7.44 20.92
C ALA A 156 -12.10 8.34 20.02
N PRO A 157 -13.28 8.76 20.48
CA PRO A 157 -14.13 9.64 19.68
C PRO A 157 -13.45 10.98 19.43
N MET A 158 -13.79 11.62 18.31
CA MET A 158 -13.36 12.99 18.04
C MET A 158 -13.88 13.93 19.12
N THR A 159 -13.02 14.86 19.55
CA THR A 159 -13.50 16.01 20.32
C THR A 159 -14.39 16.90 19.42
N LYS A 160 -15.20 17.76 20.04
CA LYS A 160 -16.04 18.72 19.29
C LYS A 160 -15.21 19.63 18.38
N GLU A 161 -14.04 20.05 18.85
CA GLU A 161 -13.12 20.90 18.08
C GLU A 161 -12.53 20.15 16.88
N GLU A 162 -12.12 18.89 17.08
CA GLU A 162 -11.60 18.04 16.01
C GLU A 162 -12.68 17.72 14.98
N ALA A 163 -13.92 17.48 15.41
CA ALA A 163 -15.05 17.25 14.51
C ALA A 163 -15.39 18.51 13.69
N ALA A 164 -15.43 19.71 14.33
CA ALA A 164 -15.69 20.97 13.65
C ALA A 164 -14.58 21.29 12.61
N LYS A 165 -13.32 21.10 12.99
CA LYS A 165 -12.20 21.27 12.06
C LYS A 165 -12.31 20.31 10.87
N ARG A 166 -12.74 19.08 11.11
CA ARG A 166 -12.93 18.08 10.06
C ARG A 166 -14.08 18.48 9.12
N ASP A 167 -15.20 19.03 9.64
CA ASP A 167 -16.28 19.55 8.83
C ASP A 167 -15.81 20.71 7.91
N GLU A 168 -14.97 21.60 8.42
CA GLU A 168 -14.38 22.69 7.63
C GLU A 168 -13.46 22.16 6.52
N GLU A 169 -12.62 21.15 6.83
CA GLU A 169 -11.72 20.50 5.85
C GLU A 169 -12.53 19.83 4.72
N ILE A 170 -13.59 19.11 5.07
CA ILE A 170 -14.49 18.45 4.09
C ILE A 170 -15.17 19.51 3.21
N ALA A 171 -15.76 20.55 3.81
CA ALA A 171 -16.41 21.61 3.06
C ALA A 171 -15.46 22.36 2.12
N ALA A 172 -14.22 22.61 2.57
CA ALA A 172 -13.19 23.22 1.74
C ALA A 172 -12.81 22.31 0.55
N LEU A 173 -12.72 21.00 0.78
CA LEU A 173 -12.43 20.02 -0.26
C LEU A 173 -13.57 19.89 -1.27
N GLU A 174 -14.82 19.82 -0.82
CA GLU A 174 -16.01 19.82 -1.70
C GLU A 174 -16.05 21.06 -2.59
N LYS A 175 -15.76 22.23 -2.02
CA LYS A 175 -15.67 23.49 -2.77
C LYS A 175 -14.53 23.49 -3.77
N LYS A 176 -13.39 22.90 -3.43
CA LYS A 176 -12.23 22.80 -4.31
C LYS A 176 -12.44 21.81 -5.45
N GLY A 177 -13.16 20.74 -5.19
CA GLY A 177 -13.40 19.62 -6.08
C GLY A 177 -12.39 18.48 -5.92
N VAL A 178 -12.92 17.27 -5.91
CA VAL A 178 -12.14 16.02 -5.71
C VAL A 178 -11.09 15.82 -6.79
N ASP A 179 -11.42 16.11 -8.05
CA ASP A 179 -10.47 15.96 -9.18
C ASP A 179 -9.27 16.89 -9.05
N VAL A 180 -9.48 18.11 -8.53
CA VAL A 180 -8.37 19.05 -8.27
C VAL A 180 -7.48 18.51 -7.15
N MET A 181 -8.09 17.97 -6.07
CA MET A 181 -7.36 17.37 -4.96
C MET A 181 -6.53 16.15 -5.43
N LYS A 182 -7.12 15.26 -6.24
CA LYS A 182 -6.40 14.09 -6.81
C LYS A 182 -5.19 14.53 -7.65
N LYS A 183 -5.35 15.55 -8.49
CA LYS A 183 -4.24 16.10 -9.30
C LYS A 183 -3.13 16.68 -8.43
N GLU A 184 -3.48 17.48 -7.43
CA GLU A 184 -2.47 18.05 -6.52
C GLU A 184 -1.75 16.96 -5.71
N TRP A 185 -2.49 15.94 -5.26
CA TRP A 185 -1.92 14.79 -4.58
C TRP A 185 -0.95 14.02 -5.47
N PHE A 186 -1.36 13.73 -6.71
CA PHE A 186 -0.52 13.11 -7.72
C PHE A 186 0.76 13.92 -7.98
N GLU A 187 0.63 15.23 -8.24
CA GLU A 187 1.79 16.10 -8.50
C GLU A 187 2.71 16.16 -7.27
N GLY A 188 2.18 16.15 -6.06
CA GLY A 188 2.98 16.08 -4.83
C GLY A 188 3.81 14.80 -4.75
N LEU A 189 3.24 13.65 -5.09
CA LEU A 189 3.96 12.37 -5.16
C LEU A 189 5.02 12.39 -6.25
N MET A 190 4.69 12.93 -7.43
CA MET A 190 5.65 13.09 -8.53
C MET A 190 6.81 14.03 -8.18
N GLN A 191 6.54 15.12 -7.45
CA GLN A 191 7.57 16.06 -7.00
C GLN A 191 8.52 15.45 -5.96
N SER A 192 8.04 14.49 -5.18
CA SER A 192 8.89 13.78 -4.22
C SER A 192 9.92 12.88 -4.89
N GLY A 193 9.71 12.47 -6.14
CA GLY A 193 10.55 11.53 -6.86
C GLY A 193 11.93 12.09 -7.25
N GLY A 194 12.84 11.18 -7.55
CA GLY A 194 14.16 11.46 -8.11
C GLY A 194 14.15 11.56 -9.64
N THR A 195 15.24 11.15 -10.26
CA THR A 195 15.43 11.30 -11.72
C THR A 195 14.60 10.32 -12.56
N ARG A 196 14.13 9.19 -11.96
CA ARG A 196 13.37 8.15 -12.65
C ARG A 196 11.86 8.25 -12.45
N LYS A 197 11.35 9.28 -11.79
CA LYS A 197 9.94 9.44 -11.43
C LYS A 197 8.94 9.32 -12.60
N GLU A 198 9.36 9.66 -13.82
CA GLU A 198 8.47 9.55 -14.99
C GLU A 198 8.03 8.11 -15.28
N ARG A 199 8.80 7.09 -14.81
CA ARG A 199 8.42 5.68 -14.92
C ARG A 199 7.08 5.38 -14.23
N MET A 200 6.83 6.00 -13.09
CA MET A 200 5.62 5.76 -12.32
C MET A 200 4.41 6.62 -12.73
N ARG A 201 4.60 7.64 -13.58
CA ARG A 201 3.58 8.66 -13.89
C ARG A 201 2.23 8.07 -14.30
N VAL A 202 2.22 7.19 -15.29
CA VAL A 202 0.97 6.61 -15.80
C VAL A 202 0.32 5.67 -14.79
N PRO A 203 0.98 4.61 -14.30
CA PRO A 203 0.33 3.68 -13.37
C PRO A 203 -0.05 4.35 -12.03
N LEU A 204 0.70 5.35 -11.58
CA LEU A 204 0.36 6.11 -10.36
C LEU A 204 -0.91 6.95 -10.57
N TRP A 205 -1.01 7.64 -11.72
CA TRP A 205 -2.19 8.44 -12.03
C TRP A 205 -3.44 7.57 -12.17
N GLU A 206 -3.35 6.44 -12.89
CA GLU A 206 -4.49 5.52 -13.07
C GLU A 206 -5.07 5.06 -11.72
N MET A 207 -4.24 4.70 -10.75
CA MET A 207 -4.74 4.30 -9.42
C MET A 207 -5.36 5.46 -8.65
N ILE A 208 -4.76 6.66 -8.71
CA ILE A 208 -5.29 7.85 -8.03
C ILE A 208 -6.61 8.31 -8.69
N ASP A 209 -6.72 8.22 -10.00
CA ASP A 209 -7.94 8.56 -10.74
C ASP A 209 -9.08 7.60 -10.42
N ASP A 210 -8.77 6.29 -10.32
CA ASP A 210 -9.73 5.24 -9.94
C ASP A 210 -10.17 5.31 -8.46
N TRP A 211 -9.36 5.92 -7.57
CA TRP A 211 -9.69 6.03 -6.16
C TRP A 211 -10.94 6.89 -5.93
N ASP A 212 -11.91 6.40 -5.16
CA ASP A 212 -13.18 7.11 -4.91
C ASP A 212 -13.06 8.32 -3.96
N ALA A 213 -11.88 8.51 -3.36
CA ALA A 213 -11.59 9.59 -2.43
C ALA A 213 -12.56 9.65 -1.22
N TRP A 214 -13.05 8.47 -0.77
CA TRP A 214 -13.96 8.42 0.36
C TRP A 214 -13.34 9.02 1.64
N GLN A 215 -12.10 8.67 1.94
CA GLN A 215 -11.43 9.03 3.21
C GLN A 215 -11.31 10.55 3.45
N PRO A 216 -10.92 11.37 2.46
CA PRO A 216 -10.85 12.83 2.67
C PRO A 216 -12.21 13.50 2.81
N LEU A 217 -13.32 12.86 2.38
CA LEU A 217 -14.67 13.41 2.41
C LEU A 217 -15.51 12.98 3.63
N HIS A 218 -14.93 12.18 4.56
CA HIS A 218 -15.68 11.64 5.69
C HIS A 218 -14.97 11.88 7.03
N LYS A 219 -15.73 11.80 8.13
CA LYS A 219 -15.21 12.10 9.47
C LYS A 219 -14.34 11.01 10.07
N GLU A 220 -14.57 9.77 9.70
CA GLU A 220 -14.00 8.58 10.34
C GLU A 220 -12.64 8.15 9.74
N VAL A 221 -11.90 9.07 9.11
CA VAL A 221 -10.54 8.81 8.57
C VAL A 221 -9.58 8.23 9.59
N ARG A 222 -9.81 8.45 10.88
CA ARG A 222 -8.93 7.96 11.96
C ARG A 222 -8.98 6.47 12.19
N VAL A 223 -10.09 5.83 11.81
CA VAL A 223 -10.28 4.39 12.01
C VAL A 223 -9.33 3.56 11.16
N ILE A 224 -8.73 4.19 10.15
CA ILE A 224 -7.87 3.55 9.17
C ILE A 224 -6.55 3.03 9.76
N ILE A 225 -6.06 3.64 10.86
CA ILE A 225 -4.81 3.26 11.52
C ILE A 225 -5.07 3.32 13.03
N GLY A 226 -5.63 2.29 13.58
CA GLY A 226 -6.34 2.53 14.81
C GLY A 226 -5.91 1.75 16.03
N LEU A 227 -4.90 0.94 15.94
CA LEU A 227 -4.39 0.22 17.10
C LEU A 227 -3.38 1.10 17.84
N ASP A 228 -3.30 0.92 19.15
CA ASP A 228 -2.28 1.59 19.97
C ASP A 228 -0.92 0.89 19.82
N ALA A 229 -0.48 0.77 18.56
CA ALA A 229 0.76 0.13 18.22
C ALA A 229 1.97 0.83 18.86
N TYR A 230 1.92 2.15 19.00
CA TYR A 230 3.00 2.92 19.60
C TYR A 230 3.25 2.52 21.07
N ALA A 231 2.19 2.44 21.89
CA ALA A 231 2.33 2.01 23.27
C ALA A 231 2.84 0.56 23.36
N LYS A 232 2.29 -0.32 22.52
CA LYS A 232 2.68 -1.74 22.50
C LYS A 232 4.11 -1.98 22.01
N LEU A 233 4.58 -1.23 21.01
CA LEU A 233 5.98 -1.29 20.58
C LEU A 233 6.94 -0.87 21.70
N LYS A 234 6.59 0.19 22.44
CA LYS A 234 7.37 0.65 23.60
C LYS A 234 7.39 -0.35 24.75
N GLU A 235 6.30 -1.08 24.96
CA GLU A 235 6.19 -2.07 26.02
C GLU A 235 6.88 -3.39 25.66
N ASN A 236 6.67 -3.87 24.44
CA ASN A 236 6.98 -5.26 24.05
C ASN A 236 8.32 -5.44 23.35
N HIS A 237 8.85 -4.39 22.70
CA HIS A 237 10.08 -4.46 21.88
C HIS A 237 10.15 -5.75 21.05
N PRO A 238 9.23 -5.93 20.07
CA PRO A 238 9.13 -7.20 19.33
C PRO A 238 10.43 -7.55 18.61
N GLN A 239 10.79 -8.84 18.65
CA GLN A 239 12.03 -9.35 18.07
C GLN A 239 11.91 -9.69 16.57
N VAL A 240 10.85 -9.26 15.91
CA VAL A 240 10.61 -9.49 14.49
C VAL A 240 11.70 -8.79 13.67
N PRO A 241 12.45 -9.50 12.82
CA PRO A 241 13.41 -8.88 11.91
C PRO A 241 12.71 -7.83 11.06
N THR A 242 13.24 -6.60 11.07
CA THR A 242 12.57 -5.47 10.41
C THR A 242 13.56 -4.63 9.63
N LEU A 243 13.25 -4.34 8.36
CA LEU A 243 13.95 -3.35 7.55
C LEU A 243 13.03 -2.17 7.28
N ILE A 244 13.43 -1.00 7.74
CA ILE A 244 12.82 0.27 7.37
C ILE A 244 13.53 0.77 6.13
N VAL A 245 12.77 1.17 5.10
CA VAL A 245 13.34 1.67 3.84
C VAL A 245 12.84 3.09 3.58
N GLU A 246 13.79 4.00 3.39
CA GLU A 246 13.50 5.40 3.11
C GLU A 246 14.08 5.79 1.74
N GLY A 247 13.32 6.60 0.99
CA GLY A 247 13.78 7.15 -0.28
C GLY A 247 14.39 8.54 -0.08
N ARG A 248 15.57 8.78 -0.63
CA ARG A 248 16.27 10.07 -0.55
C ARG A 248 16.29 10.76 -1.91
N SER A 249 15.55 11.86 -2.02
CA SER A 249 15.59 12.80 -3.13
C SER A 249 15.41 14.23 -2.63
N PRO A 250 15.72 15.26 -3.44
CA PRO A 250 15.52 16.66 -3.03
C PRO A 250 14.08 17.01 -2.66
N GLY A 251 13.10 16.32 -3.26
CA GLY A 251 11.66 16.55 -3.04
C GLY A 251 11.04 15.68 -1.95
N ASN A 252 11.76 14.70 -1.41
CA ASN A 252 11.26 13.78 -0.40
C ASN A 252 11.80 14.08 0.99
N ARG A 253 10.90 14.06 1.97
CA ARG A 253 11.31 14.09 3.38
C ARG A 253 11.58 12.67 3.84
N TYR A 254 12.81 12.38 4.20
CA TYR A 254 13.21 11.11 4.77
C TYR A 254 13.83 11.31 6.15
N SER A 255 13.95 10.24 6.92
CA SER A 255 14.58 10.27 8.24
C SER A 255 15.81 9.37 8.23
N ASP A 256 16.93 9.90 8.70
CA ASP A 256 18.15 9.12 8.93
C ASP A 256 18.02 8.17 10.14
N HIS A 257 17.02 8.41 10.99
CA HIS A 257 16.70 7.56 12.12
C HIS A 257 15.17 7.59 12.38
N PRO A 258 14.38 6.76 11.68
CA PRO A 258 12.96 6.60 11.95
C PRO A 258 12.70 6.15 13.39
N GLU A 259 11.82 6.86 14.11
CA GLU A 259 11.54 6.61 15.54
C GLU A 259 11.17 5.16 15.85
N ILE A 260 10.57 4.45 14.92
CA ILE A 260 10.18 3.04 15.12
C ILE A 260 11.38 2.15 15.47
N LEU A 261 12.57 2.49 15.00
CA LEU A 261 13.80 1.72 15.25
C LEU A 261 14.20 1.73 16.74
N ASP A 262 13.80 2.75 17.50
CA ASP A 262 14.07 2.80 18.95
C ASP A 262 13.36 1.66 19.71
N TYR A 263 12.35 1.05 19.10
CA TYR A 263 11.53 0.00 19.70
C TYR A 263 11.73 -1.38 19.07
N LEU A 264 12.59 -1.49 18.05
CA LEU A 264 12.82 -2.70 17.28
C LEU A 264 14.28 -3.18 17.42
N PRO A 265 14.58 -4.09 18.37
CA PRO A 265 15.96 -4.56 18.61
C PRO A 265 16.63 -5.17 17.36
N ASN A 266 15.85 -5.77 16.46
CA ASN A 266 16.30 -6.34 15.19
C ASN A 266 15.94 -5.44 13.98
N GLY A 267 15.71 -4.14 14.23
CA GLY A 267 15.41 -3.15 13.20
C GLY A 267 16.67 -2.63 12.52
N LYS A 268 16.63 -2.52 11.20
CA LYS A 268 17.67 -1.89 10.37
C LYS A 268 17.06 -0.80 9.50
N LEU A 269 17.89 0.15 9.06
CA LEU A 269 17.51 1.18 8.08
C LEU A 269 18.29 0.95 6.78
N LYS A 270 17.61 1.05 5.64
CA LYS A 270 18.22 1.18 4.31
C LYS A 270 17.68 2.44 3.63
N VAL A 271 18.56 3.24 3.08
CA VAL A 271 18.20 4.43 2.30
C VAL A 271 18.45 4.12 0.83
N LEU A 272 17.43 4.34 0.00
CA LEU A 272 17.54 4.26 -1.46
C LEU A 272 17.74 5.68 -2.01
N ASP A 273 18.84 5.90 -2.71
CA ASP A 273 19.18 7.18 -3.29
C ASP A 273 18.44 7.45 -4.59
N ASP A 274 18.28 8.74 -4.90
CA ASP A 274 17.63 9.22 -6.13
C ASP A 274 16.22 8.66 -6.32
N CYS A 275 15.48 8.44 -5.25
CA CYS A 275 14.07 8.08 -5.30
C CYS A 275 13.26 8.74 -4.18
N GLY A 276 11.98 8.90 -4.43
CA GLY A 276 11.06 9.54 -3.52
C GLY A 276 10.20 8.56 -2.74
N HIS A 277 8.99 9.03 -2.42
CA HIS A 277 8.03 8.30 -1.62
C HIS A 277 7.59 6.96 -2.25
N MET A 278 7.46 6.92 -3.58
CA MET A 278 6.96 5.77 -4.33
C MET A 278 8.10 4.89 -4.88
N MET A 279 9.07 4.58 -4.05
CA MET A 279 10.33 3.94 -4.42
C MET A 279 10.17 2.59 -5.14
N ASN A 280 9.16 1.80 -4.80
CA ASN A 280 8.88 0.51 -5.43
C ASN A 280 8.41 0.63 -6.89
N MET A 281 7.79 1.75 -7.25
CA MET A 281 7.34 2.06 -8.62
C MET A 281 8.37 2.87 -9.41
N GLU A 282 9.12 3.72 -8.71
CA GLU A 282 10.12 4.59 -9.31
C GLU A 282 11.42 3.83 -9.64
N GLN A 283 11.90 3.03 -8.71
CA GLN A 283 13.12 2.22 -8.82
C GLN A 283 12.88 0.77 -8.40
N PRO A 284 12.02 0.02 -9.12
CA PRO A 284 11.65 -1.34 -8.72
C PRO A 284 12.85 -2.29 -8.66
N GLU A 285 13.90 -2.08 -9.46
CA GLU A 285 15.10 -2.90 -9.44
C GLU A 285 15.82 -2.76 -8.08
N ALA A 286 16.10 -1.52 -7.66
CA ALA A 286 16.78 -1.25 -6.37
C ALA A 286 15.92 -1.66 -5.16
N PHE A 287 14.60 -1.44 -5.26
CA PHE A 287 13.66 -1.87 -4.23
C PHE A 287 13.61 -3.39 -4.11
N ASN A 288 13.55 -4.10 -5.24
CA ASN A 288 13.51 -5.55 -5.28
C ASN A 288 14.83 -6.16 -4.75
N GLU A 289 15.97 -5.60 -5.11
CA GLU A 289 17.28 -6.01 -4.60
C GLU A 289 17.35 -5.86 -3.07
N ALA A 290 16.89 -4.72 -2.55
CA ALA A 290 16.84 -4.49 -1.10
C ALA A 290 15.94 -5.49 -0.37
N LEU A 291 14.80 -5.84 -0.96
CA LEU A 291 13.90 -6.84 -0.40
C LEU A 291 14.48 -8.26 -0.49
N GLU A 292 15.10 -8.64 -1.61
CA GLU A 292 15.79 -9.93 -1.76
C GLU A 292 16.93 -10.10 -0.76
N GLU A 293 17.81 -9.10 -0.64
CA GLU A 293 18.90 -9.10 0.34
C GLU A 293 18.37 -9.30 1.77
N PHE A 294 17.32 -8.54 2.11
CA PHE A 294 16.71 -8.64 3.43
C PHE A 294 16.12 -10.01 3.71
N LEU A 295 15.40 -10.60 2.76
CA LEU A 295 14.78 -11.93 2.92
C LEU A 295 15.85 -13.03 3.00
N ASN A 296 16.89 -12.96 2.17
CA ASN A 296 18.01 -13.93 2.19
C ASN A 296 18.82 -13.87 3.51
N ASP A 297 18.94 -12.70 4.14
CA ASP A 297 19.58 -12.53 5.46
C ASP A 297 18.82 -13.25 6.60
N LEU A 298 17.58 -13.70 6.36
CA LEU A 298 16.74 -14.37 7.35
C LEU A 298 16.85 -15.91 7.33
N GLU A 299 17.36 -16.48 6.22
CA GLU A 299 17.59 -17.92 6.06
C GLU A 299 18.85 -18.36 6.82
#